data_6c1eaf23f6ebdd65887760ede3e50e7b
#
_entry.id   6c1eaf23f6ebdd65887760ede3e50e7b
#
_cell.length_a   1.000
_cell.length_b   1.000
_cell.length_c   1.000
_cell.angle_alpha   90.00
_cell.angle_beta   90.00
_cell.angle_gamma   90.00
#
_symmetry.space_group_name_H-M   'P 1'
#
loop_
_entity.id
_entity.type
_entity.pdbx_description
1 polymer ?
#
loop_
_entity_poly.entity_id
_entity_poly.type
_entity_poly.pdbx_seq_one_letter_code
_entity_poly.pdbx_strand_id
1 'polypeptide(L)'
;MCPQTLIGRSLLAPLRCSLLFLLGLAGSFAHAQAPAQEQALTRTARDAQLKWGPCPPFLPKGCGIAVLHGDPAKDNVDVFLKVPSKSTIPLHLHTSAERMVLVAGELHVTYDGQKKAVLRPGTYAYGPAKRPHKGYCASAVPCVLFIAFESPLDAVPIETTKK
;
A
#
# COMPACT_ATOMS: atom_id res chain seq x y z
N MET A 1 48.54 -43.53 -55.74
CA MET A 1 49.92 -43.41 -56.12
C MET A 1 50.68 -42.67 -55.02
N CYS A 2 51.45 -43.45 -54.24
CA CYS A 2 52.54 -42.94 -53.41
C CYS A 2 53.70 -42.47 -54.27
N PRO A 3 54.63 -41.68 -53.86
CA PRO A 3 55.70 -42.07 -52.92
C PRO A 3 56.03 -40.99 -51.90
N GLN A 4 56.37 -41.32 -50.64
CA GLN A 4 57.68 -41.62 -50.00
C GLN A 4 58.78 -40.61 -50.33
N THR A 5 59.43 -39.96 -49.40
CA THR A 5 60.53 -40.21 -48.48
C THR A 5 61.17 -38.86 -48.21
N LEU A 6 61.70 -38.43 -47.09
CA LEU A 6 62.91 -38.80 -46.36
C LEU A 6 63.08 -37.93 -45.08
N ILE A 7 63.36 -38.56 -44.07
CA ILE A 7 64.22 -38.43 -42.89
C ILE A 7 65.12 -37.18 -42.81
N GLY A 8 65.02 -36.46 -41.69
CA GLY A 8 66.01 -35.52 -41.19
C GLY A 8 65.92 -35.40 -39.67
N ARG A 9 66.83 -36.08 -38.98
CA ARG A 9 67.04 -35.99 -37.51
C ARG A 9 67.75 -34.63 -37.26
N SER A 10 67.29 -33.92 -36.17
CA SER A 10 68.25 -33.18 -35.32
C SER A 10 67.59 -32.56 -34.11
N LEU A 11 68.10 -32.99 -32.98
CA LEU A 11 68.49 -32.25 -31.74
C LEU A 11 67.46 -31.60 -30.87
N LEU A 12 67.38 -32.19 -29.71
CA LEU A 12 66.77 -31.73 -28.46
C LEU A 12 67.24 -30.37 -27.99
N ALA A 13 66.29 -29.50 -27.58
CA ALA A 13 66.52 -28.47 -26.57
C ALA A 13 65.29 -28.40 -25.68
N PRO A 14 65.39 -28.45 -24.32
CA PRO A 14 64.27 -28.38 -23.44
C PRO A 14 63.81 -26.91 -23.24
N LEU A 15 62.69 -26.59 -23.79
CA LEU A 15 62.07 -25.27 -23.54
C LEU A 15 61.31 -25.33 -22.23
N ARG A 16 61.80 -24.60 -21.22
CA ARG A 16 61.16 -24.40 -19.92
C ARG A 16 59.82 -23.72 -20.14
N CYS A 17 58.74 -24.45 -19.92
CA CYS A 17 57.40 -23.93 -19.91
C CYS A 17 57.16 -23.18 -18.59
N SER A 18 57.32 -21.84 -18.63
CA SER A 18 56.93 -20.96 -17.51
C SER A 18 55.39 -20.88 -17.49
N LEU A 19 54.82 -21.56 -16.50
CA LEU A 19 53.38 -21.50 -16.21
C LEU A 19 53.07 -20.14 -15.60
N LEU A 20 52.61 -19.19 -16.41
CA LEU A 20 52.04 -17.94 -15.96
C LEU A 20 50.61 -18.24 -15.43
N PHE A 21 50.47 -18.27 -14.11
CA PHE A 21 49.18 -18.26 -13.44
C PHE A 21 48.50 -16.89 -13.64
N LEU A 22 47.62 -16.79 -14.60
CA LEU A 22 46.68 -15.67 -14.72
C LEU A 22 45.63 -15.84 -13.65
N LEU A 23 45.79 -15.12 -12.50
CA LEU A 23 44.71 -14.92 -11.55
C LEU A 23 43.62 -14.06 -12.27
N GLY A 24 42.59 -14.73 -12.76
CA GLY A 24 41.38 -14.07 -13.22
C GLY A 24 40.63 -13.49 -12.02
N LEU A 25 40.68 -12.17 -11.83
CA LEU A 25 39.72 -11.46 -10.97
C LEU A 25 38.33 -11.61 -11.61
N ALA A 26 37.54 -12.58 -11.13
CA ALA A 26 36.11 -12.64 -11.41
C ALA A 26 35.46 -11.48 -10.67
N GLY A 27 35.35 -10.32 -11.31
CA GLY A 27 34.54 -9.19 -10.80
C GLY A 27 33.09 -9.61 -10.79
N SER A 28 32.53 -9.86 -9.60
CA SER A 28 31.10 -10.04 -9.39
C SER A 28 30.41 -8.71 -9.69
N PHE A 29 29.88 -8.54 -10.89
CA PHE A 29 28.97 -7.44 -11.19
C PHE A 29 27.68 -7.69 -10.42
N ALA A 30 27.52 -7.01 -9.28
CA ALA A 30 26.24 -6.91 -8.61
C ALA A 30 25.26 -6.21 -9.58
N HIS A 31 24.39 -6.96 -10.19
CA HIS A 31 23.27 -6.39 -10.95
C HIS A 31 22.36 -5.71 -9.93
N ALA A 32 22.40 -4.38 -9.84
CA ALA A 32 21.39 -3.60 -9.18
C ALA A 32 20.07 -3.88 -9.91
N GLN A 33 19.16 -4.64 -9.26
CA GLN A 33 17.81 -4.81 -9.79
C GLN A 33 17.16 -3.43 -9.85
N ALA A 34 16.73 -3.03 -11.05
CA ALA A 34 15.91 -1.84 -11.21
C ALA A 34 14.68 -1.97 -10.26
N PRO A 35 14.27 -0.89 -9.59
CA PRO A 35 13.08 -0.94 -8.75
C PRO A 35 11.91 -1.46 -9.60
N ALA A 36 11.14 -2.41 -9.04
CA ALA A 36 9.97 -2.95 -9.72
C ALA A 36 9.05 -1.80 -10.09
N GLN A 37 8.73 -1.67 -11.37
CA GLN A 37 7.85 -0.63 -11.86
C GLN A 37 6.47 -0.81 -11.23
N GLU A 38 5.96 0.24 -10.60
CA GLU A 38 4.65 0.24 -9.99
C GLU A 38 3.57 -0.01 -11.05
N GLN A 39 2.64 -0.94 -10.75
CA GLN A 39 1.58 -1.33 -11.67
C GLN A 39 0.33 -0.51 -11.41
N ALA A 40 -0.31 -0.02 -12.50
CA ALA A 40 -1.64 0.58 -12.40
C ALA A 40 -2.63 -0.46 -11.85
N LEU A 41 -3.52 -0.03 -10.96
CA LEU A 41 -4.54 -0.88 -10.38
C LEU A 41 -5.94 -0.24 -10.49
N THR A 42 -6.95 -1.11 -10.57
CA THR A 42 -8.36 -0.72 -10.53
C THR A 42 -9.07 -1.60 -9.51
N ARG A 43 -9.81 -1.00 -8.57
CA ARG A 43 -10.54 -1.72 -7.53
C ARG A 43 -11.94 -1.14 -7.34
N THR A 44 -12.88 -2.00 -7.06
CA THR A 44 -14.22 -1.62 -6.58
C THR A 44 -14.40 -2.10 -5.14
N ALA A 45 -15.33 -1.51 -4.42
CA ALA A 45 -15.64 -1.92 -3.05
C ALA A 45 -16.21 -3.37 -2.94
N ARG A 46 -16.52 -4.00 -4.07
CA ARG A 46 -17.03 -5.38 -4.17
C ARG A 46 -15.98 -6.37 -4.68
N ASP A 47 -14.76 -5.91 -4.92
CA ASP A 47 -13.69 -6.77 -5.42
C ASP A 47 -13.36 -7.85 -4.38
N ALA A 48 -13.47 -9.11 -4.80
CA ALA A 48 -13.18 -10.26 -3.94
C ALA A 48 -11.70 -10.37 -3.54
N GLN A 49 -10.81 -9.67 -4.22
CA GLN A 49 -9.38 -9.63 -3.90
C GLN A 49 -9.05 -8.65 -2.76
N LEU A 50 -9.99 -7.79 -2.33
CA LEU A 50 -9.76 -6.87 -1.23
C LEU A 50 -9.49 -7.64 0.06
N LYS A 51 -8.41 -7.26 0.73
CA LYS A 51 -8.03 -7.81 2.04
C LYS A 51 -8.58 -6.89 3.13
N TRP A 52 -9.75 -7.22 3.63
CA TRP A 52 -10.39 -6.48 4.71
C TRP A 52 -9.77 -6.85 6.05
N GLY A 53 -9.13 -5.89 6.72
CA GLY A 53 -8.67 -5.98 8.10
C GLY A 53 -9.68 -5.36 9.08
N PRO A 54 -9.54 -5.61 10.40
CA PRO A 54 -10.39 -5.02 11.41
C PRO A 54 -10.09 -3.51 11.56
N CYS A 55 -11.12 -2.76 11.93
CA CYS A 55 -10.96 -1.38 12.40
C CYS A 55 -10.43 -1.35 13.85
N PRO A 56 -9.95 -0.17 14.33
CA PRO A 56 -9.69 0.06 15.76
C PRO A 56 -10.87 -0.33 16.64
N PRO A 57 -10.64 -0.86 17.86
CA PRO A 57 -11.69 -1.45 18.70
C PRO A 57 -12.84 -0.51 19.10
N PHE A 58 -12.61 0.81 19.11
CA PHE A 58 -13.64 1.79 19.44
C PHE A 58 -14.65 2.00 18.29
N LEU A 59 -14.31 1.61 17.06
CA LEU A 59 -15.21 1.68 15.92
C LEU A 59 -16.24 0.52 15.96
N PRO A 60 -17.38 0.65 15.26
CA PRO A 60 -18.46 -0.32 15.38
C PRO A 60 -18.00 -1.73 14.94
N LYS A 61 -18.43 -2.73 15.70
CA LYS A 61 -18.17 -4.15 15.41
C LYS A 61 -18.63 -4.48 13.98
N GLY A 62 -17.75 -5.14 13.21
CA GLY A 62 -17.98 -5.45 11.79
C GLY A 62 -17.51 -4.34 10.83
N CYS A 63 -16.92 -3.26 11.36
CA CYS A 63 -16.16 -2.32 10.56
C CYS A 63 -14.93 -3.02 9.92
N GLY A 64 -14.57 -2.63 8.72
CA GLY A 64 -13.40 -3.15 8.02
C GLY A 64 -12.66 -2.08 7.25
N ILE A 65 -11.33 -2.21 7.18
CA ILE A 65 -10.45 -1.38 6.37
C ILE A 65 -9.75 -2.27 5.34
N ALA A 66 -9.71 -1.84 4.10
CA ALA A 66 -8.92 -2.48 3.05
C ALA A 66 -7.96 -1.46 2.45
N VAL A 67 -6.66 -1.73 2.54
CA VAL A 67 -5.64 -0.90 1.89
C VAL A 67 -5.71 -1.12 0.39
N LEU A 68 -5.81 -0.05 -0.37
CA LEU A 68 -5.86 -0.05 -1.82
C LEU A 68 -4.49 0.22 -2.41
N HIS A 69 -3.78 1.18 -1.82
CA HIS A 69 -2.47 1.63 -2.25
C HIS A 69 -1.69 2.19 -1.05
N GLY A 70 -0.37 2.06 -1.10
CA GLY A 70 0.52 2.59 -0.06
C GLY A 70 0.67 1.69 1.17
N ASP A 71 1.34 2.22 2.17
CA ASP A 71 1.62 1.56 3.45
C ASP A 71 0.93 2.35 4.57
N PRO A 72 0.05 1.74 5.40
CA PRO A 72 -0.64 2.44 6.48
C PRO A 72 0.27 3.17 7.48
N ALA A 73 1.53 2.75 7.60
CA ALA A 73 2.51 3.38 8.48
C ALA A 73 3.27 4.54 7.82
N LYS A 74 2.96 4.87 6.57
CA LYS A 74 3.63 5.92 5.78
C LYS A 74 2.63 6.94 5.24
N ASP A 75 3.18 8.00 4.65
CA ASP A 75 2.39 9.03 3.97
C ASP A 75 1.75 8.47 2.68
N ASN A 76 0.64 9.09 2.26
CA ASN A 76 -0.07 8.79 1.01
C ASN A 76 -0.64 7.36 0.94
N VAL A 77 -1.50 7.01 1.88
CA VAL A 77 -2.23 5.74 1.88
C VAL A 77 -3.68 5.91 1.45
N ASP A 78 -4.12 5.04 0.56
CA ASP A 78 -5.49 4.95 0.08
C ASP A 78 -6.18 3.72 0.66
N VAL A 79 -7.39 3.89 1.18
CA VAL A 79 -8.15 2.78 1.78
C VAL A 79 -9.62 2.80 1.35
N PHE A 80 -10.27 1.64 1.44
CA PHE A 80 -11.70 1.57 1.66
C PHE A 80 -11.98 1.35 3.15
N LEU A 81 -12.88 2.18 3.71
CA LEU A 81 -13.48 1.98 5.01
C LEU A 81 -14.92 1.48 4.82
N LYS A 82 -15.24 0.33 5.40
CA LYS A 82 -16.60 -0.23 5.42
C LYS A 82 -17.17 -0.15 6.82
N VAL A 83 -18.26 0.56 6.97
CA VAL A 83 -18.99 0.77 8.23
C VAL A 83 -20.32 0.03 8.15
N PRO A 84 -20.68 -0.82 9.13
CA PRO A 84 -21.96 -1.52 9.12
C PRO A 84 -23.16 -0.58 9.02
N SER A 85 -24.23 -1.08 8.42
CA SER A 85 -25.51 -0.33 8.35
C SER A 85 -25.99 0.03 9.75
N LYS A 86 -26.66 1.18 9.87
CA LYS A 86 -27.28 1.65 11.12
C LYS A 86 -26.32 1.72 12.32
N SER A 87 -25.03 1.93 12.07
CA SER A 87 -24.01 1.99 13.12
C SER A 87 -23.40 3.39 13.24
N THR A 88 -22.97 3.71 14.46
CA THR A 88 -22.35 4.99 14.80
C THR A 88 -20.83 4.86 14.76
N ILE A 89 -20.17 5.83 14.12
CA ILE A 89 -18.75 6.09 14.26
C ILE A 89 -18.60 7.07 15.42
N PRO A 90 -18.00 6.66 16.56
CA PRO A 90 -17.84 7.53 17.73
C PRO A 90 -16.99 8.77 17.43
N LEU A 91 -17.03 9.73 18.35
CA LEU A 91 -16.21 10.94 18.25
C LEU A 91 -14.73 10.56 18.30
N HIS A 92 -14.00 10.98 17.28
CA HIS A 92 -12.57 10.72 17.11
C HIS A 92 -11.93 11.80 16.25
N LEU A 93 -10.62 11.72 16.09
CA LEU A 93 -9.84 12.53 15.15
C LEU A 93 -8.80 11.66 14.45
N HIS A 94 -8.25 12.18 13.37
CA HIS A 94 -7.03 11.66 12.71
C HIS A 94 -5.91 12.67 12.82
N THR A 95 -4.66 12.23 12.96
CA THR A 95 -3.49 13.13 12.89
C THR A 95 -3.24 13.60 11.46
N SER A 96 -3.67 12.81 10.47
CA SER A 96 -3.68 13.15 9.04
C SER A 96 -4.94 13.93 8.66
N ALA A 97 -4.84 14.73 7.63
CA ALA A 97 -6.02 15.12 6.85
C ALA A 97 -6.53 13.91 6.05
N GLU A 98 -7.84 13.85 5.83
CA GLU A 98 -8.50 12.82 5.05
C GLU A 98 -9.31 13.43 3.90
N ARG A 99 -9.13 12.89 2.70
CA ARG A 99 -9.97 13.19 1.54
C ARG A 99 -10.80 11.96 1.25
N MET A 100 -12.11 12.09 1.29
CA MET A 100 -13.00 10.95 1.17
C MET A 100 -14.07 11.14 0.11
N VAL A 101 -14.49 10.03 -0.46
CA VAL A 101 -15.68 9.94 -1.33
C VAL A 101 -16.53 8.80 -0.83
N LEU A 102 -17.82 9.05 -0.59
CA LEU A 102 -18.74 7.96 -0.30
C LEU A 102 -18.98 7.13 -1.57
N VAL A 103 -18.73 5.82 -1.47
CA VAL A 103 -18.87 4.86 -2.57
C VAL A 103 -20.21 4.12 -2.49
N ALA A 104 -20.69 3.84 -1.28
CA ALA A 104 -21.98 3.14 -1.05
C ALA A 104 -22.61 3.58 0.26
N GLY A 105 -23.94 3.47 0.33
CA GLY A 105 -24.72 3.79 1.51
C GLY A 105 -25.10 5.27 1.60
N GLU A 106 -25.47 5.71 2.81
CA GLU A 106 -25.68 7.10 3.20
C GLU A 106 -25.00 7.33 4.53
N LEU A 107 -24.01 8.22 4.57
CA LEU A 107 -23.26 8.55 5.76
C LEU A 107 -23.57 9.97 6.23
N HIS A 108 -23.95 10.12 7.48
CA HIS A 108 -24.03 11.41 8.15
C HIS A 108 -22.71 11.66 8.88
N VAL A 109 -22.06 12.79 8.64
CA VAL A 109 -20.83 13.18 9.33
C VAL A 109 -21.01 14.55 9.97
N THR A 110 -20.44 14.72 11.16
CA THR A 110 -20.44 16.00 11.87
C THR A 110 -19.04 16.27 12.41
N TYR A 111 -18.41 17.30 11.88
CA TYR A 111 -17.16 17.85 12.40
C TYR A 111 -17.45 18.84 13.52
N ASP A 112 -16.56 18.92 14.51
CA ASP A 112 -16.70 19.86 15.62
C ASP A 112 -16.86 21.31 15.12
N GLY A 113 -17.84 22.02 15.70
CA GLY A 113 -18.20 23.37 15.28
C GLY A 113 -18.91 23.49 13.93
N GLN A 114 -19.30 22.37 13.28
CA GLN A 114 -19.98 22.40 11.99
C GLN A 114 -21.34 21.72 12.02
N LYS A 115 -22.19 22.08 11.05
CA LYS A 115 -23.47 21.40 10.84
C LYS A 115 -23.23 20.00 10.29
N LYS A 116 -24.14 19.08 10.59
CA LYS A 116 -24.17 17.74 10.03
C LYS A 116 -24.24 17.79 8.51
N ALA A 117 -23.32 17.09 7.84
CA ALA A 117 -23.36 16.84 6.41
C ALA A 117 -23.92 15.44 6.13
N VAL A 118 -24.65 15.29 5.03
CA VAL A 118 -25.15 14.00 4.54
C VAL A 118 -24.42 13.68 3.25
N LEU A 119 -23.66 12.58 3.28
CA LEU A 119 -22.92 12.08 2.14
C LEU A 119 -23.73 10.98 1.45
N ARG A 120 -23.81 11.04 0.12
CA ARG A 120 -24.35 10.01 -0.76
C ARG A 120 -23.26 9.55 -1.73
N PRO A 121 -23.42 8.42 -2.42
CA PRO A 121 -22.43 7.96 -3.40
C PRO A 121 -22.01 9.06 -4.37
N GLY A 122 -20.69 9.26 -4.51
CA GLY A 122 -20.11 10.34 -5.30
C GLY A 122 -19.89 11.66 -4.54
N THR A 123 -20.38 11.79 -3.28
CA THR A 123 -20.10 12.99 -2.47
C THR A 123 -18.66 13.00 -1.99
N TYR A 124 -17.93 14.07 -2.31
CA TYR A 124 -16.61 14.35 -1.74
C TYR A 124 -16.75 15.05 -0.38
N ALA A 125 -15.91 14.68 0.56
CA ALA A 125 -15.75 15.36 1.84
C ALA A 125 -14.26 15.49 2.19
N TYR A 126 -13.92 16.56 2.89
CA TYR A 126 -12.57 16.83 3.39
C TYR A 126 -12.60 16.95 4.91
N GLY A 127 -11.85 16.13 5.60
CA GLY A 127 -11.61 16.17 7.04
C GLY A 127 -10.23 16.78 7.33
N PRO A 128 -10.15 18.00 7.91
CA PRO A 128 -8.87 18.56 8.31
C PRO A 128 -8.19 17.69 9.39
N ALA A 129 -6.86 17.64 9.35
CA ALA A 129 -6.07 17.00 10.39
C ALA A 129 -6.45 17.48 11.78
N LYS A 130 -6.52 16.56 12.73
CA LYS A 130 -6.82 16.79 14.17
C LYS A 130 -8.20 17.40 14.46
N ARG A 131 -9.10 17.46 13.47
CA ARG A 131 -10.46 17.95 13.71
C ARG A 131 -11.36 16.84 14.22
N PRO A 132 -11.94 16.98 15.44
CA PRO A 132 -12.86 15.99 15.98
C PRO A 132 -14.10 15.85 15.11
N HIS A 133 -14.51 14.60 14.87
CA HIS A 133 -15.72 14.32 14.12
C HIS A 133 -16.33 12.98 14.53
N LYS A 134 -17.60 12.82 14.18
CA LYS A 134 -18.37 11.58 14.38
C LYS A 134 -19.22 11.31 13.15
N GLY A 135 -19.62 10.05 12.97
CA GLY A 135 -20.45 9.65 11.85
C GLY A 135 -21.58 8.70 12.23
N TYR A 136 -22.51 8.53 11.30
CA TYR A 136 -23.58 7.54 11.39
C TYR A 136 -23.92 7.01 10.02
N CYS A 137 -23.79 5.70 9.81
CA CYS A 137 -24.23 5.06 8.57
C CYS A 137 -25.76 4.89 8.64
N ALA A 138 -26.48 5.76 7.94
CA ALA A 138 -27.92 5.87 8.01
C ALA A 138 -28.66 4.91 7.08
N SER A 139 -27.97 4.29 6.11
CA SER A 139 -28.56 3.37 5.14
C SER A 139 -28.84 1.98 5.72
N ALA A 140 -29.69 1.21 5.05
CA ALA A 140 -29.95 -0.21 5.35
C ALA A 140 -28.79 -1.12 4.85
N VAL A 141 -27.93 -0.60 3.98
CA VAL A 141 -26.71 -1.27 3.51
C VAL A 141 -25.49 -0.64 4.17
N PRO A 142 -24.36 -1.35 4.27
CA PRO A 142 -23.14 -0.77 4.81
C PRO A 142 -22.72 0.48 4.04
N CYS A 143 -22.16 1.47 4.75
CA CYS A 143 -21.48 2.60 4.14
C CYS A 143 -20.07 2.20 3.75
N VAL A 144 -19.65 2.56 2.55
CA VAL A 144 -18.27 2.39 2.09
C VAL A 144 -17.73 3.73 1.65
N LEU A 145 -16.60 4.11 2.22
CA LEU A 145 -15.85 5.30 1.84
C LEU A 145 -14.54 4.87 1.17
N PHE A 146 -14.18 5.57 0.09
CA PHE A 146 -12.78 5.72 -0.28
C PHE A 146 -12.20 6.85 0.56
N ILE A 147 -11.04 6.64 1.14
CA ILE A 147 -10.33 7.67 1.92
C ILE A 147 -8.86 7.67 1.50
N ALA A 148 -8.35 8.87 1.15
CA ALA A 148 -6.92 9.14 0.96
C ALA A 148 -6.40 9.92 2.16
N PHE A 149 -5.42 9.36 2.86
CA PHE A 149 -4.71 10.00 3.97
C PHE A 149 -3.39 10.57 3.49
N GLU A 150 -3.06 11.78 3.94
CA GLU A 150 -1.80 12.46 3.60
C GLU A 150 -0.62 11.95 4.42
N SER A 151 -0.85 11.59 5.67
CA SER A 151 0.12 11.06 6.63
C SER A 151 -0.30 9.66 7.10
N PRO A 152 0.49 8.95 7.92
CA PRO A 152 0.15 7.62 8.38
C PRO A 152 -1.27 7.49 8.90
N LEU A 153 -1.91 6.37 8.58
CA LEU A 153 -3.29 6.09 8.95
C LEU A 153 -3.41 5.87 10.46
N ASP A 154 -4.22 6.70 11.10
CA ASP A 154 -4.59 6.53 12.49
C ASP A 154 -6.07 6.89 12.73
N ALA A 155 -6.57 6.59 13.90
CA ALA A 155 -7.84 7.09 14.42
C ALA A 155 -7.75 7.12 15.96
N VAL A 156 -7.89 8.30 16.52
CA VAL A 156 -7.74 8.54 17.96
C VAL A 156 -9.11 8.83 18.57
N PRO A 157 -9.63 7.97 19.45
CA PRO A 157 -10.93 8.22 20.11
C PRO A 157 -10.83 9.44 21.03
N ILE A 158 -11.93 10.17 21.12
CA ILE A 158 -12.08 11.27 22.06
C ILE A 158 -13.08 10.84 23.13
N GLU A 159 -12.62 10.75 24.38
CA GLU A 159 -13.48 10.46 25.50
C GLU A 159 -14.40 11.65 25.77
N THR A 160 -15.70 11.43 25.64
CA THR A 160 -16.68 12.39 26.14
C THR A 160 -16.89 12.14 27.64
N THR A 161 -16.28 12.96 28.48
CA THR A 161 -16.63 12.96 29.90
C THR A 161 -18.12 13.21 30.04
N LYS A 162 -18.85 12.19 30.49
CA LYS A 162 -20.25 12.40 30.93
C LYS A 162 -20.24 13.40 32.08
N LYS A 163 -20.73 14.62 31.82
CA LYS A 163 -21.13 15.53 32.86
C LYS A 163 -22.41 15.02 33.54
#